data_ae3bcc5497ba59f1c5541b10f782ec2b
#
_entry.id   ae3bcc5497ba59f1c5541b10f782ec2b
#
_cell.length_a   1.000
_cell.length_b   1.000
_cell.length_c   1.000
_cell.angle_alpha   90.00
_cell.angle_beta   90.00
_cell.angle_gamma   90.00
#
_symmetry.space_group_name_H-M   'P 1'
#
loop_
_entity.id
_entity.type
_entity.pdbx_description
1 polymer ?
#
loop_
_entity_poly.entity_id
_entity_poly.type
_entity_poly.pdbx_seq_one_letter_code
_entity_poly.pdbx_strand_id
1 'polypeptide(L)'
;MVNLTVRCFIDELPDNINRYEPYRYGDVSNAQTVVVVGAGPGGLFAALRLIELGLRPVVLERGKNVDDRRRDLARISRENIVDENSNYSFGEGGAGAYSDGKLYTRSKKRGSVDRILQIFNQFGASENILIDAHPHIGSDKLPAVIKAMRQQILKSGGDVRFSTRVTGLKMDECRLLAPFARMARNLTARSFLPLVILREMSIGCLTV
;
A
#
# COMPACT_ATOMS: atom_id res chain seq x y z
N MET A 1 26.84 21.43 9.29
CA MET A 1 27.86 20.69 8.52
C MET A 1 27.13 19.70 7.63
N VAL A 2 27.34 19.76 6.32
CA VAL A 2 26.74 18.85 5.35
C VAL A 2 27.80 17.84 4.96
N ASN A 3 27.53 16.55 5.17
CA ASN A 3 28.42 15.47 4.73
C ASN A 3 27.94 14.98 3.37
N LEU A 4 28.79 15.08 2.36
CA LEU A 4 28.53 14.59 1.01
C LEU A 4 29.45 13.42 0.71
N THR A 5 28.86 12.33 0.22
CA THR A 5 29.61 11.24 -0.39
C THR A 5 29.47 11.37 -1.90
N VAL A 6 30.57 11.60 -2.59
CA VAL A 6 30.59 11.74 -4.06
C VAL A 6 31.41 10.61 -4.67
N ARG A 7 30.97 10.11 -5.80
CA ARG A 7 31.74 9.19 -6.64
C ARG A 7 32.26 9.98 -7.85
N CYS A 8 33.57 10.09 -7.98
CA CYS A 8 34.21 10.75 -9.11
C CYS A 8 34.63 9.69 -10.14
N PHE A 9 34.36 9.97 -11.39
CA PHE A 9 34.84 9.20 -12.53
C PHE A 9 35.86 10.06 -13.27
N ILE A 10 37.05 9.52 -13.55
CA ILE A 10 38.14 10.22 -14.23
C ILE A 10 38.39 9.49 -15.55
N ASP A 11 38.19 10.19 -16.65
CA ASP A 11 38.35 9.67 -18.05
C ASP A 11 37.48 8.44 -18.37
N GLU A 12 36.41 8.22 -17.60
CA GLU A 12 35.45 7.16 -17.82
C GLU A 12 34.01 7.68 -17.66
N LEU A 13 33.11 7.17 -18.50
CA LEU A 13 31.69 7.40 -18.32
C LEU A 13 31.16 6.42 -17.26
N PRO A 14 30.37 6.88 -16.27
CA PRO A 14 29.77 5.98 -15.30
C PRO A 14 28.85 4.98 -16.03
N ASP A 15 29.15 3.69 -15.91
CA ASP A 15 28.40 2.61 -16.53
C ASP A 15 26.92 2.55 -16.10
N ASN A 16 26.61 3.20 -14.99
CA ASN A 16 25.27 3.26 -14.43
C ASN A 16 25.01 4.63 -13.78
N ILE A 17 24.74 5.64 -14.58
CA ILE A 17 23.88 6.69 -14.10
C ILE A 17 22.53 6.01 -13.94
N ASN A 18 22.15 5.64 -12.71
CA ASN A 18 20.82 5.12 -12.41
C ASN A 18 19.79 6.18 -12.80
N ARG A 19 19.48 6.27 -14.09
CA ARG A 19 18.33 7.02 -14.56
C ARG A 19 17.13 6.25 -14.07
N TYR A 20 16.48 6.79 -13.07
CA TYR A 20 15.20 6.28 -12.60
C TYR A 20 14.23 6.29 -13.79
N GLU A 21 13.86 5.10 -14.27
CA GLU A 21 12.75 4.96 -15.19
C GLU A 21 11.48 4.73 -14.39
N PRO A 22 10.42 5.53 -14.63
CA PRO A 22 9.15 5.33 -13.95
C PRO A 22 8.60 3.93 -14.15
N TYR A 23 8.10 3.32 -13.08
CA TYR A 23 7.45 2.02 -13.16
C TYR A 23 6.21 2.11 -14.04
N ARG A 24 6.04 1.13 -14.92
CA ARG A 24 4.93 1.06 -15.86
C ARG A 24 3.86 0.13 -15.33
N TYR A 25 2.63 0.62 -15.30
CA TYR A 25 1.47 -0.15 -14.85
C TYR A 25 0.51 -0.30 -16.05
N GLY A 26 0.54 -1.49 -16.67
CA GLY A 26 -0.31 -1.82 -17.81
C GLY A 26 -1.77 -2.07 -17.42
N ASP A 27 -2.63 -2.29 -18.41
CA ASP A 27 -4.00 -2.72 -18.19
C ASP A 27 -4.04 -4.22 -17.84
N VAL A 28 -4.67 -4.53 -16.71
CA VAL A 28 -4.86 -5.89 -16.18
C VAL A 28 -6.33 -6.25 -16.01
N SER A 29 -7.25 -5.50 -16.63
CA SER A 29 -8.72 -5.67 -16.46
C SER A 29 -9.19 -7.10 -16.71
N ASN A 30 -8.57 -7.78 -17.68
CA ASN A 30 -8.92 -9.15 -18.09
C ASN A 30 -7.94 -10.21 -17.53
N ALA A 31 -7.00 -9.81 -16.65
CA ALA A 31 -6.01 -10.72 -16.11
C ALA A 31 -6.56 -11.54 -14.94
N GLN A 32 -5.80 -12.58 -14.55
CA GLN A 32 -6.11 -13.38 -13.36
C GLN A 32 -6.18 -12.50 -12.13
N THR A 33 -7.27 -12.61 -11.39
CA THR A 33 -7.52 -11.78 -10.21
C THR A 33 -6.79 -12.33 -8.98
N VAL A 34 -6.19 -11.44 -8.21
CA VAL A 34 -5.56 -11.73 -6.91
C VAL A 34 -6.15 -10.82 -5.84
N VAL A 35 -6.61 -11.42 -4.75
CA VAL A 35 -7.17 -10.65 -3.62
C VAL A 35 -6.06 -10.21 -2.69
N VAL A 36 -6.05 -8.92 -2.35
CA VAL A 36 -5.17 -8.30 -1.37
C VAL A 36 -5.99 -7.84 -0.18
N VAL A 37 -5.68 -8.30 1.02
CA VAL A 37 -6.39 -7.91 2.24
C VAL A 37 -5.68 -6.76 2.93
N GLY A 38 -6.35 -5.62 3.01
CA GLY A 38 -5.87 -4.37 3.58
C GLY A 38 -5.28 -3.41 2.53
N ALA A 39 -5.67 -2.13 2.61
CA ALA A 39 -5.11 -1.03 1.82
C ALA A 39 -4.06 -0.22 2.61
N GLY A 40 -3.36 -0.85 3.55
CA GLY A 40 -2.17 -0.28 4.17
C GLY A 40 -0.99 -0.20 3.19
N PRO A 41 0.20 0.29 3.62
CA PRO A 41 1.36 0.40 2.74
C PRO A 41 1.68 -0.91 2.04
N GLY A 42 1.76 -2.02 2.79
CA GLY A 42 2.02 -3.35 2.22
C GLY A 42 1.04 -3.75 1.14
N GLY A 43 -0.27 -3.54 1.35
CA GLY A 43 -1.31 -3.89 0.39
C GLY A 43 -1.27 -3.04 -0.87
N LEU A 44 -1.03 -1.73 -0.76
CA LEU A 44 -0.93 -0.84 -1.91
C LEU A 44 0.30 -1.18 -2.77
N PHE A 45 1.48 -1.40 -2.16
CA PHE A 45 2.67 -1.81 -2.88
C PHE A 45 2.51 -3.20 -3.52
N ALA A 46 1.84 -4.14 -2.83
CA ALA A 46 1.55 -5.44 -3.41
C ALA A 46 0.61 -5.34 -4.61
N ALA A 47 -0.43 -4.52 -4.53
CA ALA A 47 -1.35 -4.30 -5.64
C ALA A 47 -0.63 -3.72 -6.87
N LEU A 48 0.25 -2.71 -6.68
CA LEU A 48 1.08 -2.18 -7.75
C LEU A 48 2.01 -3.25 -8.34
N ARG A 49 2.63 -4.06 -7.47
CA ARG A 49 3.51 -5.15 -7.93
C ARG A 49 2.76 -6.22 -8.70
N LEU A 50 1.54 -6.55 -8.31
CA LEU A 50 0.69 -7.49 -9.04
C LEU A 50 0.39 -6.98 -10.45
N ILE A 51 0.10 -5.68 -10.61
CA ILE A 51 -0.11 -5.07 -11.94
C ILE A 51 1.14 -5.20 -12.81
N GLU A 52 2.33 -4.94 -12.26
CA GLU A 52 3.59 -5.13 -13.00
C GLU A 52 3.80 -6.59 -13.45
N LEU A 53 3.27 -7.54 -12.68
CA LEU A 53 3.32 -8.98 -13.00
C LEU A 53 2.18 -9.43 -13.94
N GLY A 54 1.35 -8.50 -14.44
CA GLY A 54 0.23 -8.82 -15.31
C GLY A 54 -0.95 -9.47 -14.57
N LEU A 55 -1.09 -9.24 -13.27
CA LEU A 55 -2.17 -9.78 -12.44
C LEU A 55 -3.10 -8.66 -11.98
N ARG A 56 -4.41 -8.96 -11.92
CA ARG A 56 -5.43 -8.00 -11.50
C ARG A 56 -5.61 -7.99 -9.98
N PRO A 57 -5.20 -6.93 -9.25
CA PRO A 57 -5.44 -6.84 -7.83
C PRO A 57 -6.90 -6.46 -7.52
N VAL A 58 -7.46 -7.10 -6.49
CA VAL A 58 -8.69 -6.67 -5.81
C VAL A 58 -8.35 -6.45 -4.35
N VAL A 59 -8.27 -5.20 -3.94
CA VAL A 59 -7.91 -4.82 -2.57
C VAL A 59 -9.17 -4.70 -1.72
N LEU A 60 -9.22 -5.40 -0.59
CA LEU A 60 -10.32 -5.37 0.37
C LEU A 60 -9.87 -4.63 1.64
N GLU A 61 -10.41 -3.44 1.88
CA GLU A 61 -10.08 -2.62 3.04
C GLU A 61 -11.29 -2.49 3.96
N ARG A 62 -11.07 -2.78 5.27
CA ARG A 62 -12.12 -2.70 6.27
C ARG A 62 -12.58 -1.28 6.56
N GLY A 63 -11.65 -0.33 6.49
CA GLY A 63 -11.91 1.07 6.74
C GLY A 63 -12.30 1.85 5.50
N LYS A 64 -12.29 3.17 5.64
CA LYS A 64 -12.64 4.12 4.57
C LYS A 64 -11.39 4.57 3.82
N ASN A 65 -11.61 5.23 2.67
CA ASN A 65 -10.55 5.91 1.92
C ASN A 65 -9.95 7.07 2.73
N VAL A 66 -8.80 7.59 2.33
CA VAL A 66 -8.10 8.66 3.06
C VAL A 66 -8.95 9.91 3.28
N ASP A 67 -9.76 10.31 2.30
CA ASP A 67 -10.56 11.53 2.41
C ASP A 67 -11.66 11.39 3.49
N ASP A 68 -12.39 10.28 3.50
CA ASP A 68 -13.46 10.00 4.47
C ASP A 68 -12.90 9.65 5.86
N ARG A 69 -11.78 8.90 5.90
CA ARG A 69 -11.08 8.57 7.13
C ARG A 69 -10.62 9.82 7.88
N ARG A 70 -10.23 10.88 7.18
CA ARG A 70 -9.88 12.16 7.78
C ARG A 70 -11.02 12.75 8.63
N ARG A 71 -12.27 12.55 8.17
CA ARG A 71 -13.46 12.97 8.93
C ARG A 71 -13.66 12.15 10.20
N ASP A 72 -13.44 10.83 10.13
CA ASP A 72 -13.54 9.94 11.29
C ASP A 72 -12.47 10.30 12.34
N LEU A 73 -11.24 10.61 11.91
CA LEU A 73 -10.18 11.07 12.81
C LEU A 73 -10.51 12.41 13.48
N ALA A 74 -11.13 13.34 12.76
CA ALA A 74 -11.58 14.60 13.33
C ALA A 74 -12.67 14.38 14.41
N ARG A 75 -13.55 13.38 14.23
CA ARG A 75 -14.57 13.02 15.26
C ARG A 75 -13.94 12.43 16.50
N ILE A 76 -12.87 11.64 16.38
CA ILE A 76 -12.14 11.14 17.55
C ILE A 76 -11.63 12.31 18.40
N SER A 77 -11.03 13.32 17.78
CA SER A 77 -10.45 14.46 18.48
C SER A 77 -11.49 15.43 19.06
N ARG A 78 -12.66 15.57 18.41
CA ARG A 78 -13.68 16.55 18.80
C ARG A 78 -14.77 15.96 19.68
N GLU A 79 -15.16 14.71 19.45
CA GLU A 79 -16.34 14.08 20.01
C GLU A 79 -15.98 12.84 20.83
N ASN A 80 -14.71 12.42 20.87
CA ASN A 80 -14.25 11.15 21.46
C ASN A 80 -14.97 9.91 20.90
N ILE A 81 -15.46 9.98 19.64
CA ILE A 81 -16.15 8.87 18.99
C ILE A 81 -15.16 8.15 18.07
N VAL A 82 -14.93 6.87 18.37
CA VAL A 82 -14.05 6.00 17.59
C VAL A 82 -14.88 5.05 16.72
N ASP A 83 -14.71 5.12 15.41
CA ASP A 83 -15.21 4.09 14.50
C ASP A 83 -14.29 2.88 14.56
N GLU A 84 -14.80 1.69 14.90
CA GLU A 84 -14.00 0.47 15.05
C GLU A 84 -13.34 0.01 13.73
N ASN A 85 -13.88 0.41 12.57
CA ASN A 85 -13.40 0.03 11.26
C ASN A 85 -12.62 1.14 10.54
N SER A 86 -12.73 2.40 10.99
CA SER A 86 -12.08 3.55 10.37
C SER A 86 -11.56 4.51 11.44
N ASN A 87 -10.27 4.43 11.75
CA ASN A 87 -9.63 5.18 12.83
C ASN A 87 -8.12 5.35 12.56
N TYR A 88 -7.31 5.66 13.59
CA TYR A 88 -5.85 5.79 13.44
C TYR A 88 -5.14 4.50 12.98
N SER A 89 -5.70 3.33 13.24
CA SER A 89 -5.11 2.03 12.89
C SER A 89 -5.65 1.45 11.60
N PHE A 90 -6.93 1.72 11.27
CA PHE A 90 -7.64 1.10 10.16
C PHE A 90 -8.12 2.13 9.15
N GLY A 91 -8.06 1.73 7.88
CA GLY A 91 -8.39 2.54 6.72
C GLY A 91 -7.21 2.67 5.76
N GLU A 92 -7.47 3.25 4.60
CA GLU A 92 -6.50 3.41 3.52
C GLU A 92 -5.19 4.07 3.99
N GLY A 93 -4.06 3.51 3.59
CA GLY A 93 -2.73 3.95 4.00
C GLY A 93 -2.30 3.47 5.38
N GLY A 94 -3.16 2.75 6.14
CA GLY A 94 -2.84 2.20 7.45
C GLY A 94 -2.56 3.27 8.52
N ALA A 95 -1.90 2.88 9.61
CA ALA A 95 -1.58 3.78 10.73
C ALA A 95 -0.65 4.94 10.33
N GLY A 96 0.14 4.77 9.27
CA GLY A 96 1.09 5.77 8.80
C GLY A 96 0.50 6.92 8.00
N ALA A 97 -0.73 6.81 7.49
CA ALA A 97 -1.30 7.74 6.51
C ALA A 97 -1.31 9.21 6.96
N TYR A 98 -1.46 9.45 8.26
CA TYR A 98 -1.50 10.79 8.86
C TYR A 98 -0.33 11.02 9.83
N SER A 99 0.75 10.24 9.71
CA SER A 99 2.01 10.46 10.43
C SER A 99 2.95 11.37 9.62
N ASP A 100 4.12 11.67 10.16
CA ASP A 100 5.19 12.40 9.45
C ASP A 100 5.67 11.68 8.18
N GLY A 101 5.27 10.42 7.97
CA GLY A 101 5.71 9.61 6.84
C GLY A 101 7.22 9.39 6.85
N LYS A 102 7.79 9.08 8.01
CA LYS A 102 9.21 8.73 8.14
C LYS A 102 9.49 7.44 7.38
N LEU A 103 10.43 7.50 6.43
CA LEU A 103 10.76 6.39 5.53
C LEU A 103 12.09 5.72 5.89
N TYR A 104 12.77 6.19 6.94
CA TYR A 104 14.04 5.62 7.34
C TYR A 104 13.89 4.21 7.92
N THR A 105 14.70 3.29 7.43
CA THR A 105 14.82 1.93 7.96
C THR A 105 16.28 1.51 8.10
N ARG A 106 16.60 0.82 9.17
CA ARG A 106 17.92 0.18 9.35
C ARG A 106 18.03 -1.16 8.61
N SER A 107 16.89 -1.76 8.25
CA SER A 107 16.86 -3.06 7.59
C SER A 107 17.01 -2.91 6.07
N LYS A 108 18.17 -3.38 5.56
CA LYS A 108 18.45 -3.46 4.11
C LYS A 108 18.44 -4.90 3.60
N LYS A 109 18.09 -5.87 4.47
CA LYS A 109 18.21 -7.31 4.16
C LYS A 109 17.08 -7.87 3.31
N ARG A 110 15.91 -7.23 3.29
CA ARG A 110 14.72 -7.73 2.61
C ARG A 110 14.14 -6.65 1.70
N GLY A 111 14.41 -6.77 0.42
CA GLY A 111 13.89 -5.85 -0.61
C GLY A 111 14.70 -4.55 -0.76
N SER A 112 14.44 -3.84 -1.85
CA SER A 112 15.08 -2.57 -2.18
C SER A 112 14.30 -1.41 -1.56
N VAL A 113 14.96 -0.67 -0.66
CA VAL A 113 14.42 0.58 -0.10
C VAL A 113 14.31 1.62 -1.21
N ASP A 114 15.29 1.69 -2.11
CA ASP A 114 15.33 2.65 -3.21
C ASP A 114 14.09 2.50 -4.11
N ARG A 115 13.67 1.26 -4.39
CA ARG A 115 12.43 1.01 -5.13
C ARG A 115 11.19 1.61 -4.45
N ILE A 116 11.11 1.51 -3.14
CA ILE A 116 9.97 2.07 -2.38
C ILE A 116 9.97 3.59 -2.45
N LEU A 117 11.15 4.22 -2.28
CA LEU A 117 11.30 5.67 -2.38
C LEU A 117 10.98 6.17 -3.80
N GLN A 118 11.45 5.46 -4.82
CA GLN A 118 11.16 5.78 -6.22
C GLN A 118 9.66 5.71 -6.53
N ILE A 119 8.96 4.68 -6.03
CA ILE A 119 7.51 4.56 -6.19
C ILE A 119 6.79 5.71 -5.48
N PHE A 120 7.17 6.06 -4.25
CA PHE A 120 6.59 7.21 -3.57
C PHE A 120 6.83 8.52 -4.34
N ASN A 121 8.03 8.72 -4.87
CA ASN A 121 8.35 9.88 -5.70
C ASN A 121 7.49 9.90 -6.98
N GLN A 122 7.35 8.78 -7.67
CA GLN A 122 6.49 8.66 -8.85
C GLN A 122 5.03 9.04 -8.57
N PHE A 123 4.54 8.81 -7.35
CA PHE A 123 3.18 9.16 -6.94
C PHE A 123 3.07 10.51 -6.22
N GLY A 124 4.11 11.35 -6.31
CA GLY A 124 4.05 12.75 -5.90
C GLY A 124 4.75 13.11 -4.59
N ALA A 125 5.54 12.20 -4.02
CA ALA A 125 6.47 12.58 -2.96
C ALA A 125 7.64 13.40 -3.53
N SER A 126 8.22 14.27 -2.71
CA SER A 126 9.35 15.12 -3.11
C SER A 126 10.56 14.28 -3.53
N GLU A 127 11.31 14.73 -4.54
CA GLU A 127 12.58 14.13 -4.95
C GLU A 127 13.62 14.07 -3.82
N ASN A 128 13.50 14.94 -2.83
CA ASN A 128 14.39 14.94 -1.68
C ASN A 128 14.43 13.59 -0.94
N ILE A 129 13.33 12.81 -0.98
CA ILE A 129 13.30 11.49 -0.35
C ILE A 129 14.28 10.49 -0.98
N LEU A 130 14.74 10.75 -2.21
CA LEU A 130 15.70 9.89 -2.92
C LEU A 130 17.15 10.14 -2.49
N ILE A 131 17.43 11.29 -1.90
CA ILE A 131 18.80 11.74 -1.56
C ILE A 131 19.01 11.96 -0.05
N ASP A 132 17.94 12.20 0.70
CA ASP A 132 18.01 12.44 2.13
C ASP A 132 18.42 11.18 2.91
N ALA A 133 19.30 11.34 3.90
CA ALA A 133 19.70 10.24 4.78
C ALA A 133 18.55 9.75 5.68
N HIS A 134 17.61 10.62 6.01
CA HIS A 134 16.42 10.34 6.81
C HIS A 134 15.17 10.89 6.10
N PRO A 135 14.75 10.25 5.00
CA PRO A 135 13.68 10.76 4.18
C PRO A 135 12.32 10.72 4.92
N HIS A 136 11.52 11.74 4.68
CA HIS A 136 10.12 11.82 5.15
C HIS A 136 9.25 12.51 4.11
N ILE A 137 7.97 12.15 4.05
CA ILE A 137 7.02 12.71 3.06
C ILE A 137 6.27 13.90 3.63
N GLY A 138 5.94 13.88 4.91
CA GLY A 138 5.08 14.85 5.58
C GLY A 138 3.62 14.39 5.66
N SER A 139 2.97 14.73 6.77
CA SER A 139 1.61 14.30 7.11
C SER A 139 0.52 14.89 6.21
N ASP A 140 0.80 16.00 5.56
CA ASP A 140 -0.08 16.68 4.61
C ASP A 140 -0.01 16.08 3.20
N LYS A 141 1.16 15.59 2.80
CA LYS A 141 1.44 15.05 1.45
C LYS A 141 1.16 13.57 1.33
N LEU A 142 1.43 12.79 2.38
CA LEU A 142 1.29 11.34 2.34
C LEU A 142 -0.12 10.86 1.95
N PRO A 143 -1.23 11.45 2.42
CA PRO A 143 -2.56 11.09 1.95
C PRO A 143 -2.76 11.28 0.44
N ALA A 144 -2.17 12.33 -0.15
CA ALA A 144 -2.26 12.58 -1.59
C ALA A 144 -1.49 11.52 -2.39
N VAL A 145 -0.31 11.11 -1.92
CA VAL A 145 0.49 10.03 -2.51
C VAL A 145 -0.26 8.70 -2.47
N ILE A 146 -0.85 8.35 -1.31
CA ILE A 146 -1.67 7.15 -1.13
C ILE A 146 -2.85 7.15 -2.11
N LYS A 147 -3.53 8.28 -2.24
CA LYS A 147 -4.64 8.46 -3.19
C LYS A 147 -4.19 8.28 -4.65
N ALA A 148 -3.02 8.82 -5.01
CA ALA A 148 -2.46 8.64 -6.35
C ALA A 148 -2.12 7.17 -6.65
N MET A 149 -1.55 6.43 -5.68
CA MET A 149 -1.31 4.99 -5.81
C MET A 149 -2.62 4.22 -6.06
N ARG A 150 -3.68 4.50 -5.28
CA ARG A 150 -5.00 3.91 -5.50
C ARG A 150 -5.55 4.22 -6.89
N GLN A 151 -5.46 5.48 -7.31
CA GLN A 151 -5.93 5.89 -8.65
C GLN A 151 -5.21 5.13 -9.76
N GLN A 152 -3.91 4.87 -9.60
CA GLN A 152 -3.17 4.04 -10.56
C GLN A 152 -3.67 2.60 -10.57
N ILE A 153 -3.93 2.00 -9.41
CA ILE A 153 -4.49 0.64 -9.32
C ILE A 153 -5.82 0.56 -10.09
N LEU A 154 -6.72 1.52 -9.86
CA LEU A 154 -8.00 1.58 -10.56
C LEU A 154 -7.86 1.82 -12.06
N LYS A 155 -6.96 2.74 -12.46
CA LYS A 155 -6.66 3.04 -13.87
C LYS A 155 -6.15 1.82 -14.63
N SER A 156 -5.40 0.95 -13.96
CA SER A 156 -4.88 -0.29 -14.54
C SER A 156 -5.90 -1.45 -14.54
N GLY A 157 -7.16 -1.21 -14.17
CA GLY A 157 -8.21 -2.25 -14.16
C GLY A 157 -8.26 -3.08 -12.87
N GLY A 158 -7.47 -2.74 -11.84
CA GLY A 158 -7.63 -3.29 -10.49
C GLY A 158 -8.88 -2.75 -9.79
N ASP A 159 -9.16 -3.23 -8.58
CA ASP A 159 -10.31 -2.83 -7.78
C ASP A 159 -9.89 -2.56 -6.33
N VAL A 160 -10.49 -1.56 -5.69
CA VAL A 160 -10.26 -1.25 -4.28
C VAL A 160 -11.60 -1.04 -3.58
N ARG A 161 -11.94 -1.93 -2.67
CA ARG A 161 -13.23 -1.97 -1.96
C ARG A 161 -13.04 -1.58 -0.51
N PHE A 162 -13.59 -0.42 -0.17
CA PHE A 162 -13.62 0.08 1.19
C PHE A 162 -14.81 -0.47 1.98
N SER A 163 -14.79 -0.29 3.30
CA SER A 163 -15.81 -0.79 4.22
C SER A 163 -16.09 -2.30 4.02
N THR A 164 -15.05 -3.03 3.63
CA THR A 164 -15.08 -4.45 3.29
C THR A 164 -14.15 -5.22 4.21
N ARG A 165 -14.68 -5.62 5.37
CA ARG A 165 -13.90 -6.36 6.38
C ARG A 165 -13.88 -7.84 6.04
N VAL A 166 -12.70 -8.40 5.83
CA VAL A 166 -12.49 -9.85 5.76
C VAL A 166 -12.64 -10.44 7.15
N THR A 167 -13.58 -11.37 7.32
CA THR A 167 -13.92 -11.98 8.63
C THR A 167 -13.48 -13.44 8.74
N GLY A 168 -13.12 -14.05 7.64
CA GLY A 168 -12.67 -15.44 7.62
C GLY A 168 -12.17 -15.87 6.25
N LEU A 169 -11.64 -17.08 6.21
CA LEU A 169 -11.12 -17.72 5.01
C LEU A 169 -11.86 -19.02 4.80
N LYS A 170 -12.33 -19.25 3.58
CA LYS A 170 -12.90 -20.56 3.23
C LYS A 170 -11.77 -21.48 2.82
N MET A 171 -11.59 -22.54 3.58
CA MET A 171 -10.61 -23.59 3.33
C MET A 171 -11.34 -24.86 2.88
N ASP A 172 -10.70 -25.61 1.99
CA ASP A 172 -11.10 -26.95 1.59
C ASP A 172 -9.83 -27.81 1.57
N GLU A 173 -9.77 -28.83 2.44
CA GLU A 173 -8.65 -29.78 2.56
C GLU A 173 -7.25 -29.14 2.43
N CYS A 174 -6.96 -28.06 3.16
CA CYS A 174 -5.72 -27.28 3.06
C CYS A 174 -5.59 -26.39 1.81
N ARG A 175 -6.59 -26.27 0.97
CA ARG A 175 -6.64 -25.27 -0.12
C ARG A 175 -7.47 -24.06 0.31
N LEU A 176 -6.89 -22.90 0.18
CA LEU A 176 -7.60 -21.64 0.37
C LEU A 176 -8.51 -21.38 -0.84
N LEU A 177 -9.82 -21.39 -0.65
CA LEU A 177 -10.79 -21.15 -1.74
C LEU A 177 -11.14 -19.68 -1.92
N ALA A 178 -11.43 -18.97 -0.84
CA ALA A 178 -11.78 -17.55 -0.89
C ALA A 178 -11.78 -16.90 0.49
N PRO A 179 -11.57 -15.57 0.60
CA PRO A 179 -11.83 -14.84 1.83
C PRO A 179 -13.34 -14.62 2.01
N PHE A 180 -13.82 -14.73 3.26
CA PHE A 180 -15.13 -14.21 3.64
C PHE A 180 -14.99 -12.73 3.97
N ALA A 181 -15.72 -11.89 3.25
CA ALA A 181 -15.79 -10.48 3.54
C ALA A 181 -17.18 -10.10 4.03
N ARG A 182 -17.27 -9.41 5.16
CA ARG A 182 -18.48 -8.75 5.60
C ARG A 182 -18.49 -7.35 5.01
N MET A 183 -19.29 -7.16 3.99
CA MET A 183 -19.69 -5.84 3.55
C MET A 183 -20.83 -5.33 4.42
N ALA A 184 -20.96 -4.02 4.53
CA ALA A 184 -22.19 -3.40 5.03
C ALA A 184 -23.41 -3.72 4.17
N ARG A 185 -23.21 -4.32 2.98
CA ARG A 185 -24.25 -4.89 2.11
C ARG A 185 -23.68 -6.17 1.46
N ASN A 186 -24.46 -7.26 1.55
CA ASN A 186 -24.15 -8.62 1.12
C ASN A 186 -23.51 -8.71 -0.28
N LEU A 187 -22.28 -9.22 -0.34
CA LEU A 187 -21.69 -9.74 -1.58
C LEU A 187 -20.95 -11.04 -1.25
N THR A 188 -21.50 -12.13 -1.73
CA THR A 188 -20.84 -13.44 -1.78
C THR A 188 -19.93 -13.46 -3.01
N ALA A 189 -18.61 -13.35 -2.81
CA ALA A 189 -17.66 -13.55 -3.91
C ALA A 189 -17.47 -15.05 -4.15
N ARG A 190 -18.11 -15.57 -5.21
CA ARG A 190 -17.80 -16.89 -5.77
C ARG A 190 -16.75 -16.71 -6.86
N SER A 191 -15.49 -16.91 -6.55
CA SER A 191 -14.46 -17.20 -7.56
C SER A 191 -13.19 -17.70 -6.89
N PHE A 192 -12.59 -18.73 -7.47
CA PHE A 192 -11.30 -19.30 -7.07
C PHE A 192 -10.19 -18.27 -7.33
N LEU A 193 -9.57 -17.75 -6.27
CA LEU A 193 -8.54 -16.72 -6.39
C LEU A 193 -7.35 -17.06 -5.50
N PRO A 194 -6.12 -16.97 -6.00
CA PRO A 194 -4.96 -16.96 -5.14
C PRO A 194 -5.06 -15.74 -4.21
N LEU A 195 -4.84 -15.96 -2.93
CA LEU A 195 -4.94 -14.94 -1.89
C LEU A 195 -3.55 -14.50 -1.47
N VAL A 196 -3.25 -13.22 -1.62
CA VAL A 196 -2.12 -12.59 -0.97
C VAL A 196 -2.63 -11.92 0.31
N ILE A 197 -2.28 -12.47 1.47
CA ILE A 197 -2.59 -11.85 2.76
C ILE A 197 -1.40 -11.00 3.15
N LEU A 198 -1.52 -9.69 2.98
CA LEU A 198 -0.58 -8.73 3.52
C LEU A 198 -1.23 -8.06 4.70
N ARG A 199 -0.79 -8.45 5.88
CA ARG A 199 -1.32 -7.98 7.14
C ARG A 199 -0.27 -7.16 7.89
N GLU A 200 -0.58 -5.90 8.18
CA GLU A 200 -0.20 -5.31 9.46
C GLU A 200 -1.21 -5.82 10.50
N MET A 201 -0.91 -6.94 11.14
CA MET A 201 -1.68 -7.43 12.28
C MET A 201 -0.78 -7.65 13.46
N SER A 202 -1.17 -7.05 14.57
CA SER A 202 -0.87 -7.56 15.89
C SER A 202 -1.16 -9.06 15.91
N ILE A 203 -0.14 -9.83 16.24
CA ILE A 203 -0.19 -11.28 16.38
C ILE A 203 -1.20 -11.61 17.49
N GLY A 204 -2.33 -12.10 17.09
CA GLY A 204 -3.35 -12.67 17.94
C GLY A 204 -3.93 -13.89 17.24
N CYS A 205 -3.40 -15.04 17.56
CA CYS A 205 -3.95 -16.39 17.38
C CYS A 205 -4.41 -16.79 15.96
N LEU A 206 -3.48 -17.36 15.20
CA LEU A 206 -3.80 -18.47 14.31
C LEU A 206 -3.75 -19.74 15.19
N THR A 207 -4.89 -20.14 15.73
CA THR A 207 -5.10 -21.52 16.17
C THR A 207 -5.57 -22.29 14.95
N VAL A 208 -4.82 -23.33 14.63
CA VAL A 208 -5.11 -24.40 13.68
C VAL A 208 -6.37 -25.14 14.12
#